data_360c4468f554e6e8b49ad2861761927e
#
_entry.id   360c4468f554e6e8b49ad2861761927e
#
_cell.length_a   1.000
_cell.length_b   1.000
_cell.length_c   1.000
_cell.angle_alpha   90.00
_cell.angle_beta   90.00
_cell.angle_gamma   90.00
#
_symmetry.space_group_name_H-M   'P 1'
#
loop_
_entity.id
_entity.type
_entity.pdbx_description
1 polymer ?
#
loop_
_entity_poly.entity_id
_entity_poly.type
_entity_poly.pdbx_seq_one_letter_code
_entity_poly.pdbx_strand_id
1 'polypeptide(L)'
;MKILFQGDSITDAGRDRSNKEDMGQGYPKYAAAYIAARHPNVDFTFYNQGISGDRAESLRARWQSDCIDLQPDLVSILIGVNDTWHHAADESWMPNAYFEECYRYCLE
;
A
#
# COMPACT_ATOMS: atom_id res chain seq x y z
N MET A 1 -4.23 16.09 -7.81
CA MET A 1 -4.03 14.66 -8.09
C MET A 1 -3.85 13.90 -6.80
N LYS A 2 -4.60 12.86 -6.60
CA LYS A 2 -4.52 11.98 -5.42
C LYS A 2 -3.64 10.77 -5.73
N ILE A 3 -2.57 10.61 -4.99
CA ILE A 3 -1.65 9.47 -5.11
C ILE A 3 -1.70 8.68 -3.81
N LEU A 4 -1.99 7.38 -3.92
CA LEU A 4 -2.15 6.47 -2.78
C LEU A 4 -1.03 5.44 -2.77
N PHE A 5 -0.37 5.32 -1.63
CA PHE A 5 0.61 4.26 -1.38
C PHE A 5 -0.06 3.15 -0.58
N GLN A 6 -0.10 1.96 -1.14
CA GLN A 6 -0.66 0.76 -0.50
C GLN A 6 0.42 -0.29 -0.29
N GLY A 7 0.34 -0.98 0.80
CA GLY A 7 1.29 -2.05 1.09
C GLY A 7 1.28 -2.51 2.53
N ASP A 8 2.42 -3.01 2.96
CA ASP A 8 2.65 -3.57 4.28
C ASP A 8 3.55 -2.68 5.16
N SER A 9 4.39 -3.28 6.00
CA SER A 9 5.28 -2.54 6.90
C SER A 9 6.29 -1.66 6.18
N ILE A 10 6.71 -2.04 4.99
CA ILE A 10 7.67 -1.24 4.20
C ILE A 10 7.03 0.09 3.79
N THR A 11 5.75 0.07 3.47
CA THR A 11 4.97 1.27 3.13
C THR A 11 4.53 2.02 4.39
N ASP A 12 4.04 1.29 5.41
CA ASP A 12 3.59 1.85 6.69
C ASP A 12 4.72 2.62 7.38
N ALA A 13 5.81 1.93 7.64
CA ALA A 13 7.05 2.48 8.21
C ALA A 13 6.80 3.47 9.36
N GLY A 14 5.98 3.06 10.33
CA GLY A 14 5.71 3.84 11.54
C GLY A 14 4.79 5.04 11.34
N ARG A 15 3.99 5.07 10.29
CA ARG A 15 3.05 6.17 10.10
C ARG A 15 1.99 6.23 11.19
N ASP A 16 1.41 7.41 11.39
CA ASP A 16 0.22 7.60 12.22
C ASP A 16 -1.00 7.11 11.44
N ARG A 17 -1.54 5.95 11.81
CA ARG A 17 -2.66 5.34 11.11
C ARG A 17 -3.97 6.07 11.24
N SER A 18 -4.07 7.02 12.18
CA SER A 18 -5.24 7.87 12.30
C SER A 18 -5.23 9.03 11.31
N ASN A 19 -4.10 9.25 10.63
CA ASN A 19 -3.92 10.29 9.65
C ASN A 19 -3.39 9.69 8.34
N LYS A 20 -4.29 9.48 7.38
CA LYS A 20 -3.90 8.86 6.10
C LYS A 20 -2.95 9.70 5.26
N GLU A 21 -2.77 10.98 5.59
CA GLU A 21 -1.80 11.85 4.91
C GLU A 21 -0.40 11.80 5.54
N ASP A 22 -0.22 11.11 6.65
CA ASP A 22 1.11 10.88 7.20
C ASP A 22 1.85 9.83 6.38
N MET A 23 2.97 10.22 5.78
CA MET A 23 3.74 9.35 4.89
C MET A 23 4.64 8.36 5.62
N GLY A 24 4.74 8.43 6.95
CA GLY A 24 5.64 7.57 7.72
C GLY A 24 7.11 7.89 7.48
N GLN A 25 7.98 6.92 7.75
CA GLN A 25 9.44 7.11 7.70
C GLN A 25 10.11 6.32 6.57
N GLY A 26 9.33 5.66 5.73
CA GLY A 26 9.82 4.83 4.63
C GLY A 26 9.78 5.54 3.28
N TYR A 27 9.77 4.72 2.21
CA TYR A 27 9.84 5.25 0.84
C TYR A 27 8.70 6.22 0.47
N PRO A 28 7.45 6.09 1.00
CA PRO A 28 6.39 7.03 0.60
C PRO A 28 6.75 8.49 0.92
N LYS A 29 7.42 8.73 2.05
CA LYS A 29 7.87 10.07 2.43
C LYS A 29 8.78 10.68 1.36
N TYR A 30 9.75 9.91 0.89
CA TYR A 30 10.73 10.40 -0.08
C TYR A 30 10.12 10.48 -1.48
N ALA A 31 9.31 9.49 -1.85
CA ALA A 31 8.63 9.48 -3.15
C ALA A 31 7.68 10.67 -3.28
N ALA A 32 6.87 10.93 -2.25
CA ALA A 32 5.94 12.07 -2.25
C ALA A 32 6.69 13.40 -2.37
N ALA A 33 7.76 13.57 -1.61
CA ALA A 33 8.57 14.78 -1.67
C ALA A 33 9.20 14.98 -3.07
N TYR A 34 9.72 13.90 -3.64
CA TYR A 34 10.35 13.96 -4.97
C TYR A 34 9.32 14.31 -6.05
N ILE A 35 8.16 13.65 -6.03
CA ILE A 35 7.10 13.91 -7.02
C ILE A 35 6.61 15.35 -6.93
N ALA A 36 6.35 15.84 -5.72
CA ALA A 36 5.88 17.21 -5.52
C ALA A 36 6.92 18.24 -6.00
N ALA A 37 8.21 17.99 -5.73
CA ALA A 37 9.29 18.89 -6.15
C ALA A 37 9.46 18.92 -7.66
N ARG A 38 9.22 17.80 -8.36
CA ARG A 38 9.34 17.70 -9.81
C ARG A 38 8.17 18.30 -10.56
N HIS A 39 7.03 18.48 -9.89
CA HIS A 39 5.80 18.97 -10.53
C HIS A 39 5.17 20.10 -9.70
N PRO A 40 5.86 21.26 -9.59
CA PRO A 40 5.43 22.34 -8.69
C PRO A 40 4.09 22.98 -9.07
N ASN A 41 3.63 22.79 -10.31
CA ASN A 41 2.37 23.36 -10.78
C ASN A 41 1.18 22.41 -10.60
N VAL A 42 1.40 21.21 -10.04
CA VAL A 42 0.35 20.23 -9.79
C VAL A 42 0.02 20.23 -8.30
N ASP A 43 -1.27 20.25 -7.99
CA ASP A 43 -1.75 20.17 -6.61
C ASP A 43 -1.94 18.69 -6.24
N PHE A 44 -1.06 18.19 -5.37
CA PHE A 44 -1.05 16.79 -4.97
C PHE A 44 -1.68 16.60 -3.59
N THR A 45 -2.41 15.48 -3.44
CA THR A 45 -2.76 14.92 -2.14
C THR A 45 -2.16 13.51 -2.10
N PHE A 46 -1.35 13.23 -1.08
CA PHE A 46 -0.73 11.92 -0.91
C PHE A 46 -1.36 11.20 0.28
N TYR A 47 -1.70 9.92 0.07
CA TYR A 47 -2.20 9.05 1.12
C TYR A 47 -1.27 7.86 1.31
N ASN A 48 -1.09 7.44 2.56
CA ASN A 48 -0.38 6.22 2.90
C ASN A 48 -1.32 5.31 3.67
N GLN A 49 -1.70 4.19 3.08
CA GLN A 49 -2.55 3.18 3.71
C GLN A 49 -1.81 1.85 3.93
N GLY A 50 -0.49 1.89 4.00
CA GLY A 50 0.30 0.73 4.38
C GLY A 50 -0.03 0.28 5.79
N ILE A 51 -0.09 -1.03 6.00
CA ILE A 51 -0.34 -1.63 7.32
C ILE A 51 0.65 -2.77 7.52
N SER A 52 1.44 -2.67 8.59
CA SER A 52 2.44 -3.68 8.94
C SER A 52 1.81 -5.06 9.07
N GLY A 53 2.45 -6.06 8.49
CA GLY A 53 2.00 -7.44 8.53
C GLY A 53 1.07 -7.85 7.41
N ASP A 54 0.58 -6.92 6.61
CA ASP A 54 -0.40 -7.22 5.57
C ASP A 54 0.16 -8.12 4.46
N ARG A 55 -0.74 -8.95 3.94
CA ARG A 55 -0.55 -9.80 2.77
C ARG A 55 -1.51 -9.35 1.68
N ALA A 56 -1.43 -9.96 0.50
CA ALA A 56 -2.36 -9.67 -0.59
C ALA A 56 -3.82 -9.88 -0.17
N GLU A 57 -4.09 -10.93 0.61
CA GLU A 57 -5.41 -11.19 1.17
C GLU A 57 -5.90 -10.03 2.04
N SER A 58 -5.01 -9.47 2.85
CA SER A 58 -5.33 -8.33 3.72
C SER A 58 -5.71 -7.10 2.90
N LEU A 59 -4.98 -6.81 1.84
CA LEU A 59 -5.32 -5.71 0.93
C LEU A 59 -6.68 -5.90 0.30
N ARG A 60 -6.96 -7.11 -0.17
CA ARG A 60 -8.27 -7.43 -0.77
C ARG A 60 -9.40 -7.15 0.22
N ALA A 61 -9.22 -7.54 1.47
CA ALA A 61 -10.26 -7.39 2.50
C ALA A 61 -10.61 -5.94 2.79
N ARG A 62 -9.65 -5.02 2.65
CA ARG A 62 -9.85 -3.59 2.94
C ARG A 62 -9.84 -2.69 1.69
N TRP A 63 -9.88 -3.30 0.50
CA TRP A 63 -9.69 -2.55 -0.75
C TRP A 63 -10.74 -1.49 -0.98
N GLN A 64 -12.00 -1.77 -0.64
CA GLN A 64 -13.07 -0.79 -0.84
C GLN A 64 -12.85 0.47 0.00
N SER A 65 -12.65 0.33 1.31
CA SER A 65 -12.52 1.49 2.20
C SER A 65 -11.18 2.21 2.08
N ASP A 66 -10.10 1.44 1.82
CA ASP A 66 -8.74 1.98 1.89
C ASP A 66 -8.14 2.30 0.52
N CYS A 67 -8.89 2.10 -0.55
CA CYS A 67 -8.48 2.47 -1.90
C CYS A 67 -9.64 3.07 -2.69
N ILE A 68 -10.66 2.28 -3.00
CA ILE A 68 -11.72 2.72 -3.92
C ILE A 68 -12.45 3.94 -3.39
N ASP A 69 -12.81 3.95 -2.11
CA ASP A 69 -13.55 5.06 -1.49
C ASP A 69 -12.74 6.36 -1.44
N LEU A 70 -11.42 6.27 -1.47
CA LEU A 70 -10.55 7.45 -1.49
C LEU A 70 -10.46 8.09 -2.88
N GLN A 71 -10.89 7.38 -3.91
CA GLN A 71 -10.88 7.84 -5.30
C GLN A 71 -9.51 8.35 -5.75
N PRO A 72 -8.43 7.54 -5.61
CA PRO A 72 -7.11 7.97 -6.03
C PRO A 72 -7.01 8.05 -7.56
N ASP A 73 -6.16 8.95 -8.03
CA ASP A 73 -5.81 9.04 -9.45
C ASP A 73 -4.72 8.03 -9.80
N LEU A 74 -3.84 7.73 -8.83
CA LEU A 74 -2.74 6.79 -9.01
C LEU A 74 -2.58 6.00 -7.72
N VAL A 75 -2.41 4.68 -7.84
CA VAL A 75 -2.14 3.80 -6.70
C VAL A 75 -0.80 3.10 -6.92
N SER A 76 0.06 3.17 -5.92
CA SER A 76 1.30 2.39 -5.87
C SER A 76 1.08 1.24 -4.88
N ILE A 77 1.28 0.01 -5.33
CA ILE A 77 1.09 -1.19 -4.51
C ILE A 77 2.43 -1.90 -4.34
N LEU A 78 2.85 -2.07 -3.10
CA LEU A 78 4.02 -2.88 -2.74
C LEU A 78 3.58 -3.89 -1.70
N ILE A 79 3.37 -5.14 -2.11
CA ILE A 79 2.86 -6.21 -1.27
C ILE A 79 3.50 -7.54 -1.67
N GLY A 80 3.59 -8.46 -0.75
CA GLY A 80 4.06 -9.82 -1.04
C GLY A 80 5.16 -10.31 -0.13
N VAL A 81 5.88 -9.42 0.57
CA VAL A 81 6.97 -9.84 1.45
C VAL A 81 6.46 -10.69 2.60
N ASN A 82 5.29 -10.35 3.16
CA ASN A 82 4.70 -11.15 4.25
C ASN A 82 4.10 -12.46 3.73
N ASP A 83 3.57 -12.47 2.51
CA ASP A 83 3.15 -13.71 1.85
C ASP A 83 4.34 -14.66 1.71
N THR A 84 5.48 -14.13 1.24
CA THR A 84 6.71 -14.90 1.07
C THR A 84 7.28 -15.37 2.40
N TRP A 85 7.29 -14.50 3.41
CA TRP A 85 7.79 -14.81 4.74
C TRP A 85 7.02 -15.98 5.35
N HIS A 86 5.70 -15.95 5.30
CA HIS A 86 4.87 -17.02 5.84
C HIS A 86 4.98 -18.30 5.05
N HIS A 87 5.19 -18.22 3.75
CA HIS A 87 5.47 -19.38 2.92
C HIS A 87 6.77 -20.07 3.36
N ALA A 88 7.80 -19.29 3.67
CA ALA A 88 9.12 -19.83 3.98
C ALA A 88 9.29 -20.21 5.46
N ALA A 89 8.59 -19.54 6.37
CA ALA A 89 8.94 -19.57 7.80
C ALA A 89 7.93 -20.31 8.68
N ASP A 90 6.67 -20.47 8.29
CA ASP A 90 5.66 -21.09 9.13
C ASP A 90 4.54 -21.75 8.33
N GLU A 91 3.52 -22.25 9.08
CA GLU A 91 2.43 -23.03 8.52
C GLU A 91 1.27 -22.18 7.99
N SER A 92 1.37 -20.86 8.10
CA SER A 92 0.32 -19.96 7.58
C SER A 92 0.51 -19.64 6.10
N TRP A 93 1.24 -20.51 5.42
CA TRP A 93 1.49 -20.41 3.99
C TRP A 93 0.20 -20.46 3.18
N MET A 94 0.13 -19.62 2.16
CA MET A 94 -0.95 -19.63 1.19
C MET A 94 -0.42 -19.98 -0.20
N PRO A 95 -1.19 -20.74 -1.01
CA PRO A 95 -0.78 -21.06 -2.37
C PRO A 95 -0.53 -19.80 -3.22
N ASN A 96 0.45 -19.87 -4.10
CA ASN A 96 0.74 -18.78 -5.02
C ASN A 96 -0.49 -18.38 -5.85
N ALA A 97 -1.33 -19.34 -6.21
CA ALA A 97 -2.56 -19.08 -6.95
C ALA A 97 -3.52 -18.17 -6.16
N TYR A 98 -3.57 -18.32 -4.84
CA TYR A 98 -4.41 -17.47 -4.00
C TYR A 98 -3.82 -16.06 -3.88
N PHE A 99 -2.50 -15.93 -3.76
CA PHE A 99 -1.84 -14.62 -3.82
C PHE A 99 -2.20 -13.91 -5.12
N GLU A 100 -2.06 -14.61 -6.25
CA GLU A 100 -2.39 -14.05 -7.55
C GLU A 100 -3.84 -13.60 -7.63
N GLU A 101 -4.77 -14.41 -7.13
CA GLU A 101 -6.19 -14.07 -7.11
C GLU A 101 -6.46 -12.78 -6.33
N CYS A 102 -5.90 -12.66 -5.13
CA CYS A 102 -6.08 -11.49 -4.29
C CYS A 102 -5.46 -10.24 -4.91
N TYR A 103 -4.27 -10.38 -5.47
CA TYR A 103 -3.58 -9.27 -6.10
C TYR A 103 -4.33 -8.80 -7.36
N ARG A 104 -4.80 -9.75 -8.16
CA ARG A 104 -5.59 -9.46 -9.36
C ARG A 104 -6.89 -8.73 -9.00
N TYR A 105 -7.54 -9.14 -7.93
CA TYR A 105 -8.73 -8.46 -7.42
C TYR A 105 -8.45 -6.96 -7.17
N CYS A 106 -7.31 -6.66 -6.55
CA CYS A 106 -6.94 -5.28 -6.27
C CYS A 106 -6.66 -4.48 -7.55
N LEU A 107 -6.10 -5.12 -8.58
CA LEU A 107 -5.76 -4.43 -9.82
C LEU A 107 -6.98 -4.14 -10.71
N GLU A 108 -8.06 -4.83 -10.50
CA GLU A 108 -9.31 -4.65 -11.27
C GLU A 108 -10.29 -3.75 -10.52
#